data_76bcb9f71a1c2c758a868a9a25c8f2bf
#
_entry.id   76bcb9f71a1c2c758a868a9a25c8f2bf
#
_cell.length_a   1.000
_cell.length_b   1.000
_cell.length_c   1.000
_cell.angle_alpha   90.00
_cell.angle_beta   90.00
_cell.angle_gamma   90.00
#
_symmetry.space_group_name_H-M   'P 1'
#
loop_
_entity.id
_entity.type
_entity.pdbx_description
1 polymer ?
#
loop_
_entity_poly.entity_id
_entity_poly.type
_entity_poly.pdbx_seq_one_letter_code
_entity_poly.pdbx_strand_id
1 'polypeptide(L)'
;LFERLKFISITSSNLDEFYMVRVASLKDQVHANYTKKDLSGMDAKEQLAGISKRTHELVQLQYNTYNRSAVPSLEHVGLTIISEHEKLTKEQAEYVDSYFEENIYPVLTPMAMDSARPFPLIRNKTLNIGALVQKKEDSLLSRAEDKKEKKGKEKEKEKELEFATVQVPSVLPRFILLPQDEKTGQRYVILLEEIIERNIGKLFLSYDVVCAHPYRVMRNADLSIDEDEASDLLKEIQKQLKKRQWGEVIRLEVEDKMDKRLLKMLEKEFDIDEDDLFRIPGPLDLTFLMKMYGLDGFDEYKIPKYIPAAVPALMNEDDIFTNIRKGDILLHHPYMTFDPVVQFVQQAAKDPDVLAIKQTLYRVSGNSPIIAALAQAAENGKQVSVLVELKARFDEENNIVWAKMLEKAGCHVIYGLLGLKTHSKITLVVRREETGIRRYVHLGTGNYNDSTAKLYTDCGLLTCNAKIGEDATAVFNMLSGYSEPDRWNKLIVAPLWMKDRFLHLIAMEEEHAKKGQKAHIIAKMNSLCDRDIIAALYSASAAGVKIDLIIRG
;
A
#
# COMPACT_ATOMS: atom_id res chain seq x y z
N LEU A 1 5.41 7.15 22.87
CA LEU A 1 6.68 6.80 22.21
C LEU A 1 6.43 5.90 20.99
N PHE A 2 5.73 4.79 21.15
CA PHE A 2 5.52 3.81 20.09
C PHE A 2 4.72 4.36 18.90
N GLU A 3 3.86 5.36 19.11
CA GLU A 3 3.19 6.05 18.00
C GLU A 3 4.19 6.75 17.04
N ARG A 4 5.34 7.24 17.56
CA ARG A 4 6.39 7.81 16.68
C ARG A 4 6.97 6.75 15.76
N LEU A 5 7.24 5.53 16.26
CA LEU A 5 7.70 4.40 15.43
C LEU A 5 6.71 4.10 14.32
N LYS A 6 5.43 4.05 14.67
CA LYS A 6 4.33 3.84 13.72
C LYS A 6 4.31 4.89 12.63
N PHE A 7 4.42 6.19 12.97
CA PHE A 7 4.42 7.26 11.97
C PHE A 7 5.69 7.29 11.12
N ILE A 8 6.86 6.97 11.68
CA ILE A 8 8.10 6.81 10.90
C ILE A 8 7.94 5.67 9.88
N SER A 9 7.35 4.55 10.28
CA SER A 9 7.05 3.42 9.40
C SER A 9 6.06 3.79 8.29
N ILE A 10 4.97 4.49 8.64
CA ILE A 10 3.97 4.98 7.66
C ILE A 10 4.61 5.91 6.64
N THR A 11 5.52 6.79 7.07
CA THR A 11 6.26 7.67 6.17
C THR A 11 7.06 6.89 5.14
N SER A 12 7.78 5.83 5.56
CA SER A 12 8.50 4.95 4.62
C SER A 12 7.56 4.27 3.63
N SER A 13 6.46 3.68 4.12
CA SER A 13 5.48 3.02 3.28
C SER A 13 4.83 3.97 2.26
N ASN A 14 4.51 5.21 2.69
CA ASN A 14 3.93 6.22 1.80
C ASN A 14 4.93 6.69 0.73
N LEU A 15 6.21 6.84 1.08
CA LEU A 15 7.26 7.17 0.11
C LEU A 15 7.44 6.05 -0.92
N ASP A 16 7.43 4.79 -0.49
CA ASP A 16 7.47 3.64 -1.40
C ASP A 16 6.34 3.70 -2.42
N GLU A 17 5.10 3.89 -1.96
CA GLU A 17 3.93 3.98 -2.85
C GLU A 17 4.03 5.20 -3.78
N PHE A 18 4.44 6.35 -3.26
CA PHE A 18 4.60 7.57 -4.03
C PHE A 18 5.60 7.41 -5.17
N TYR A 19 6.77 6.82 -4.89
CA TYR A 19 7.78 6.55 -5.91
C TYR A 19 7.29 5.55 -6.95
N MET A 20 6.79 4.39 -6.53
CA MET A 20 6.36 3.34 -7.45
C MET A 20 5.21 3.73 -8.39
N VAL A 21 4.47 4.80 -8.05
CA VAL A 21 3.29 5.20 -8.81
C VAL A 21 3.45 6.61 -9.41
N ARG A 22 3.66 7.63 -8.57
CA ARG A 22 3.67 9.03 -9.04
C ARG A 22 4.98 9.39 -9.71
N VAL A 23 6.11 9.09 -9.06
CA VAL A 23 7.44 9.33 -9.65
C VAL A 23 7.61 8.48 -10.90
N ALA A 24 7.20 7.20 -10.86
CA ALA A 24 7.19 6.32 -12.01
C ALA A 24 6.44 6.92 -13.21
N SER A 25 5.19 7.35 -12.99
CA SER A 25 4.38 7.98 -14.05
C SER A 25 5.00 9.27 -14.61
N LEU A 26 5.68 10.08 -13.77
CA LEU A 26 6.38 11.28 -14.25
C LEU A 26 7.62 10.92 -15.08
N LYS A 27 8.38 9.89 -14.68
CA LYS A 27 9.51 9.38 -15.47
C LYS A 27 9.04 8.85 -16.83
N ASP A 28 7.94 8.11 -16.87
CA ASP A 28 7.33 7.65 -18.14
C ASP A 28 6.96 8.84 -19.06
N GLN A 29 6.41 9.92 -18.48
CA GLN A 29 6.12 11.14 -19.24
C GLN A 29 7.40 11.81 -19.80
N VAL A 30 8.48 11.85 -19.02
CA VAL A 30 9.76 12.36 -19.49
C VAL A 30 10.32 11.51 -20.61
N HIS A 31 10.29 10.18 -20.51
CA HIS A 31 10.71 9.25 -21.56
C HIS A 31 9.87 9.40 -22.84
N ALA A 32 8.57 9.67 -22.70
CA ALA A 32 7.67 9.95 -23.81
C ALA A 32 7.81 11.37 -24.38
N ASN A 33 8.75 12.20 -23.88
CA ASN A 33 8.90 13.61 -24.23
C ASN A 33 7.61 14.44 -24.08
N TYR A 34 6.79 14.13 -23.08
CA TYR A 34 5.57 14.86 -22.79
C TYR A 34 5.88 16.15 -22.04
N THR A 35 5.59 17.29 -22.68
CA THR A 35 5.97 18.63 -22.19
C THR A 35 4.79 19.48 -21.73
N LYS A 36 3.58 18.92 -21.71
CA LYS A 36 2.40 19.68 -21.25
C LYS A 36 2.50 19.97 -19.75
N LYS A 37 2.33 21.24 -19.42
CA LYS A 37 2.31 21.70 -18.02
C LYS A 37 1.01 21.35 -17.33
N ASP A 38 1.10 21.01 -16.05
CA ASP A 38 -0.05 20.77 -15.18
C ASP A 38 -0.71 22.10 -14.69
N LEU A 39 -1.65 22.00 -13.75
CA LEU A 39 -2.32 23.18 -13.18
C LEU A 39 -1.40 24.07 -12.35
N SER A 40 -0.27 23.56 -11.86
CA SER A 40 0.74 24.34 -11.14
C SER A 40 1.69 25.09 -12.09
N GLY A 41 1.60 24.83 -13.38
CA GLY A 41 2.47 25.38 -14.42
C GLY A 41 3.79 24.64 -14.59
N MET A 42 3.97 23.47 -13.97
CA MET A 42 5.18 22.65 -14.06
C MET A 42 5.01 21.52 -15.09
N ASP A 43 6.08 21.23 -15.84
CA ASP A 43 6.19 20.01 -16.63
C ASP A 43 6.72 18.83 -15.78
N ALA A 44 6.79 17.62 -16.36
CA ALA A 44 7.22 16.43 -15.64
C ALA A 44 8.66 16.50 -15.10
N LYS A 45 9.58 17.16 -15.83
CA LYS A 45 10.97 17.34 -15.39
C LYS A 45 11.07 18.30 -14.21
N GLU A 46 10.36 19.43 -14.28
CA GLU A 46 10.29 20.41 -13.21
C GLU A 46 9.70 19.80 -11.93
N GLN A 47 8.66 18.96 -12.08
CA GLN A 47 8.07 18.23 -10.97
C GLN A 47 9.06 17.22 -10.36
N LEU A 48 9.76 16.41 -11.18
CA LEU A 48 10.74 15.43 -10.69
C LEU A 48 11.87 16.10 -9.91
N ALA A 49 12.40 17.22 -10.40
CA ALA A 49 13.45 17.96 -9.69
C ALA A 49 12.96 18.49 -8.33
N GLY A 50 11.74 19.02 -8.26
CA GLY A 50 11.11 19.44 -7.01
C GLY A 50 10.87 18.30 -6.05
N ILE A 51 10.43 17.15 -6.55
CA ILE A 51 10.20 15.92 -5.78
C ILE A 51 11.51 15.38 -5.21
N SER A 52 12.57 15.26 -6.03
CA SER A 52 13.88 14.78 -5.59
C SER A 52 14.39 15.62 -4.42
N LYS A 53 14.47 16.94 -4.58
CA LYS A 53 14.88 17.84 -3.51
C LYS A 53 14.07 17.64 -2.24
N ARG A 54 12.74 17.66 -2.35
CA ARG A 54 11.84 17.57 -1.18
C ARG A 54 11.90 16.22 -0.50
N THR A 55 12.09 15.16 -1.27
CA THR A 55 12.17 13.79 -0.72
C THR A 55 13.48 13.58 0.01
N HIS A 56 14.61 14.07 -0.49
CA HIS A 56 15.89 14.02 0.23
C HIS A 56 15.79 14.76 1.59
N GLU A 57 15.19 15.95 1.62
CA GLU A 57 14.92 16.67 2.87
C GLU A 57 14.05 15.87 3.83
N LEU A 58 12.98 15.24 3.33
CA LEU A 58 12.06 14.44 4.14
C LEU A 58 12.72 13.18 4.70
N VAL A 59 13.50 12.46 3.89
CA VAL A 59 14.26 11.28 4.32
C VAL A 59 15.29 11.66 5.38
N GLN A 60 16.00 12.76 5.19
CA GLN A 60 16.93 13.27 6.20
C GLN A 60 16.23 13.61 7.52
N LEU A 61 15.07 14.24 7.47
CA LEU A 61 14.25 14.53 8.66
C LEU A 61 13.77 13.24 9.34
N GLN A 62 13.32 12.27 8.56
CA GLN A 62 12.87 10.97 9.04
C GLN A 62 13.97 10.24 9.81
N TYR A 63 15.17 10.13 9.22
CA TYR A 63 16.30 9.46 9.86
C TYR A 63 16.91 10.26 11.03
N ASN A 64 16.90 11.58 10.96
CA ASN A 64 17.21 12.40 12.13
C ASN A 64 16.25 12.14 13.29
N THR A 65 14.96 12.01 13.01
CA THR A 65 13.95 11.69 14.02
C THR A 65 14.15 10.28 14.57
N TYR A 66 14.43 9.30 13.70
CA TYR A 66 14.73 7.93 14.09
C TYR A 66 15.97 7.87 15.01
N ASN A 67 17.13 8.37 14.53
CA ASN A 67 18.42 8.24 15.21
C ASN A 67 18.53 9.08 16.47
N ARG A 68 18.02 10.34 16.47
CA ARG A 68 18.24 11.30 17.55
C ARG A 68 17.10 11.37 18.56
N SER A 69 15.94 10.81 18.22
CA SER A 69 14.77 10.86 19.11
C SER A 69 14.21 9.47 19.41
N ALA A 70 13.85 8.69 18.38
CA ALA A 70 13.15 7.42 18.58
C ALA A 70 14.05 6.37 19.25
N VAL A 71 15.25 6.12 18.69
CA VAL A 71 16.18 5.10 19.23
C VAL A 71 16.61 5.40 20.65
N PRO A 72 17.10 6.61 21.02
CA PRO A 72 17.46 6.90 22.41
C PRO A 72 16.27 6.80 23.38
N SER A 73 15.07 7.19 22.93
CA SER A 73 13.87 7.05 23.77
C SER A 73 13.48 5.60 24.00
N LEU A 74 13.71 4.71 23.03
CA LEU A 74 13.50 3.26 23.19
C LEU A 74 14.47 2.67 24.20
N GLU A 75 15.75 3.00 24.10
CA GLU A 75 16.78 2.56 25.05
C GLU A 75 16.41 2.95 26.48
N HIS A 76 15.91 4.17 26.67
CA HIS A 76 15.48 4.66 27.99
C HIS A 76 14.31 3.86 28.58
N VAL A 77 13.44 3.31 27.76
CA VAL A 77 12.30 2.49 28.21
C VAL A 77 12.58 0.98 28.16
N GLY A 78 13.84 0.59 28.03
CA GLY A 78 14.26 -0.80 28.15
C GLY A 78 14.27 -1.60 26.84
N LEU A 79 14.29 -0.94 25.67
CA LEU A 79 14.38 -1.60 24.37
C LEU A 79 15.53 -1.02 23.53
N THR A 80 16.58 -1.81 23.29
CA THR A 80 17.74 -1.40 22.50
C THR A 80 17.70 -2.07 21.12
N ILE A 81 17.84 -1.26 20.07
CA ILE A 81 18.01 -1.73 18.69
C ILE A 81 19.52 -1.79 18.40
N ILE A 82 20.04 -2.98 18.15
CA ILE A 82 21.43 -3.17 17.73
C ILE A 82 21.47 -2.96 16.21
N SER A 83 22.05 -1.84 15.80
CA SER A 83 22.15 -1.41 14.40
C SER A 83 23.52 -1.68 13.77
N GLU A 84 24.47 -2.23 14.53
CA GLU A 84 25.82 -2.60 14.10
C GLU A 84 26.18 -3.91 14.84
N HIS A 85 26.39 -4.97 14.09
CA HIS A 85 26.64 -6.30 14.66
C HIS A 85 27.99 -6.40 15.44
N GLU A 86 28.90 -5.45 15.22
CA GLU A 86 30.14 -5.34 15.99
C GLU A 86 29.92 -4.93 17.45
N LYS A 87 28.76 -4.36 17.76
CA LYS A 87 28.39 -3.94 19.13
C LYS A 87 27.79 -5.06 19.97
N LEU A 88 27.61 -6.25 19.41
CA LEU A 88 27.14 -7.42 20.15
C LEU A 88 28.08 -7.82 21.27
N THR A 89 27.54 -8.14 22.44
CA THR A 89 28.32 -8.85 23.48
C THR A 89 28.69 -10.26 22.99
N LYS A 90 29.65 -10.90 23.65
CA LYS A 90 30.04 -12.25 23.29
C LYS A 90 28.87 -13.24 23.33
N GLU A 91 28.05 -13.18 24.36
CA GLU A 91 26.88 -14.05 24.52
C GLU A 91 25.82 -13.80 23.45
N GLN A 92 25.57 -12.52 23.13
CA GLN A 92 24.66 -12.14 22.04
C GLN A 92 25.19 -12.59 20.68
N ALA A 93 26.49 -12.47 20.44
CA ALA A 93 27.14 -12.91 19.22
C ALA A 93 27.03 -14.45 19.03
N GLU A 94 27.29 -15.22 20.09
CA GLU A 94 27.13 -16.68 20.07
C GLU A 94 25.68 -17.09 19.76
N TYR A 95 24.70 -16.40 20.37
CA TYR A 95 23.28 -16.63 20.07
C TYR A 95 22.94 -16.32 18.62
N VAL A 96 23.37 -15.16 18.12
CA VAL A 96 23.12 -14.69 16.75
C VAL A 96 23.75 -15.65 15.73
N ASP A 97 24.97 -16.12 15.98
CA ASP A 97 25.68 -17.05 15.08
C ASP A 97 24.99 -18.43 15.03
N SER A 98 24.48 -18.93 16.19
CA SER A 98 23.68 -20.16 16.23
C SER A 98 22.33 -19.97 15.51
N TYR A 99 21.65 -18.85 15.76
CA TYR A 99 20.39 -18.52 15.11
C TYR A 99 20.55 -18.41 13.58
N PHE A 100 21.67 -17.85 13.13
CA PHE A 100 22.01 -17.79 11.70
C PHE A 100 22.09 -19.19 11.09
N GLU A 101 22.87 -20.08 11.69
CA GLU A 101 23.08 -21.46 11.17
C GLU A 101 21.75 -22.24 11.10
N GLU A 102 20.93 -22.13 12.13
CA GLU A 102 19.73 -22.95 12.28
C GLU A 102 18.53 -22.41 11.48
N ASN A 103 18.38 -21.08 11.41
CA ASN A 103 17.13 -20.47 10.94
C ASN A 103 17.30 -19.63 9.67
N ILE A 104 18.48 -19.02 9.44
CA ILE A 104 18.67 -18.06 8.35
C ILE A 104 19.43 -18.72 7.20
N TYR A 105 20.56 -19.34 7.46
CA TYR A 105 21.43 -19.93 6.45
C TYR A 105 20.71 -20.86 5.47
N PRO A 106 19.82 -21.78 5.91
CA PRO A 106 19.12 -22.69 5.00
C PRO A 106 18.14 -21.99 4.02
N VAL A 107 17.76 -20.74 4.31
CA VAL A 107 16.80 -19.97 3.51
C VAL A 107 17.52 -19.06 2.51
N LEU A 108 18.82 -18.79 2.70
CA LEU A 108 19.56 -17.85 1.88
C LEU A 108 20.01 -18.48 0.55
N THR A 109 19.96 -17.67 -0.50
CA THR A 109 20.50 -18.03 -1.82
C THR A 109 21.45 -16.94 -2.28
N PRO A 110 22.76 -17.09 -2.06
CA PRO A 110 23.75 -16.15 -2.54
C PRO A 110 23.88 -16.23 -4.07
N MET A 111 24.07 -15.08 -4.70
CA MET A 111 24.29 -14.94 -6.14
C MET A 111 25.58 -14.17 -6.37
N ALA A 112 26.44 -14.68 -7.23
CA ALA A 112 27.68 -13.99 -7.63
C ALA A 112 27.66 -13.72 -9.14
N MET A 113 28.17 -12.56 -9.52
CA MET A 113 28.38 -12.16 -10.91
C MET A 113 29.79 -12.57 -11.33
N ASP A 114 29.90 -13.25 -12.47
CA ASP A 114 31.17 -13.57 -13.12
C ASP A 114 31.04 -13.35 -14.64
N SER A 115 32.11 -13.59 -15.39
CA SER A 115 32.09 -13.43 -16.86
C SER A 115 31.05 -14.28 -17.60
N ALA A 116 30.48 -15.29 -16.95
CA ALA A 116 29.46 -16.19 -17.51
C ALA A 116 28.06 -15.92 -16.95
N ARG A 117 27.95 -15.12 -15.89
CA ARG A 117 26.70 -14.85 -15.18
C ARG A 117 26.45 -13.33 -15.15
N PRO A 118 25.38 -12.86 -15.80
CA PRO A 118 25.01 -11.45 -15.76
C PRO A 118 24.61 -11.03 -14.34
N PHE A 119 24.49 -9.72 -14.15
CA PHE A 119 24.00 -9.16 -12.90
C PHE A 119 22.64 -9.78 -12.51
N PRO A 120 22.48 -10.21 -11.25
CA PRO A 120 21.26 -10.88 -10.82
C PRO A 120 20.06 -9.93 -10.85
N LEU A 121 18.91 -10.45 -11.23
CA LEU A 121 17.66 -9.69 -11.24
C LEU A 121 17.20 -9.40 -9.81
N ILE A 122 17.34 -8.15 -9.40
CA ILE A 122 16.89 -7.68 -8.09
C ILE A 122 15.42 -7.26 -8.17
N ARG A 123 14.59 -7.86 -7.34
CA ARG A 123 13.14 -7.61 -7.31
C ARG A 123 12.83 -6.25 -6.68
N ASN A 124 11.69 -5.69 -7.09
CA ASN A 124 11.18 -4.46 -6.51
C ASN A 124 11.00 -4.56 -4.99
N LYS A 125 11.47 -3.54 -4.26
CA LYS A 125 11.37 -3.38 -2.79
C LYS A 125 12.12 -4.42 -1.96
N THR A 126 12.85 -5.35 -2.55
CA THR A 126 13.63 -6.30 -1.75
C THR A 126 14.84 -5.62 -1.14
N LEU A 127 15.09 -5.93 0.13
CA LEU A 127 16.34 -5.61 0.79
C LEU A 127 17.36 -6.67 0.44
N ASN A 128 18.57 -6.25 0.08
CA ASN A 128 19.65 -7.14 -0.32
C ASN A 128 20.95 -6.69 0.35
N ILE A 129 21.88 -7.61 0.53
CA ILE A 129 23.24 -7.29 0.90
C ILE A 129 24.10 -7.50 -0.35
N GLY A 130 24.73 -6.43 -0.81
CA GLY A 130 25.74 -6.46 -1.86
C GLY A 130 27.12 -6.61 -1.24
N ALA A 131 27.96 -7.44 -1.85
CA ALA A 131 29.32 -7.68 -1.40
C ALA A 131 30.31 -7.58 -2.58
N LEU A 132 31.49 -7.08 -2.30
CA LEU A 132 32.66 -7.27 -3.16
C LEU A 132 33.46 -8.45 -2.64
N VAL A 133 33.67 -9.42 -3.50
CA VAL A 133 34.36 -10.66 -3.17
C VAL A 133 35.56 -10.87 -4.06
N GLN A 134 36.57 -11.55 -3.54
CA GLN A 134 37.80 -11.89 -4.24
C GLN A 134 38.07 -13.39 -4.14
N LYS A 135 38.36 -14.04 -5.25
CA LYS A 135 38.67 -15.49 -5.25
C LYS A 135 39.87 -15.82 -4.38
N LYS A 136 39.76 -16.83 -3.54
CA LYS A 136 40.88 -17.41 -2.76
C LYS A 136 41.84 -18.15 -3.69
N GLU A 137 43.13 -17.98 -3.50
CA GLU A 137 44.16 -18.61 -4.34
C GLU A 137 44.12 -20.14 -4.29
N ASP A 138 43.71 -20.71 -3.16
CA ASP A 138 43.63 -22.16 -2.95
C ASP A 138 42.26 -22.80 -3.30
N SER A 139 41.36 -22.08 -3.92
CA SER A 139 40.03 -22.60 -4.27
C SER A 139 40.10 -23.64 -5.41
N LEU A 140 39.19 -24.62 -5.40
CA LEU A 140 39.08 -25.59 -6.51
C LEU A 140 38.75 -24.91 -7.84
N LEU A 141 38.14 -23.72 -7.80
CA LEU A 141 37.80 -22.93 -8.97
C LEU A 141 39.04 -22.25 -9.58
N SER A 142 39.95 -21.69 -8.76
CA SER A 142 41.21 -21.13 -9.25
C SER A 142 42.11 -22.21 -9.87
N ARG A 143 42.15 -23.41 -9.28
CA ARG A 143 42.90 -24.56 -9.83
C ARG A 143 42.35 -25.06 -11.18
N ALA A 144 41.07 -24.87 -11.46
CA ALA A 144 40.47 -25.25 -12.73
C ALA A 144 40.76 -24.23 -13.85
N GLU A 145 40.90 -22.96 -13.52
CA GLU A 145 41.26 -21.88 -14.45
C GLU A 145 42.75 -21.90 -14.79
N ASP A 146 43.64 -22.10 -13.82
CA ASP A 146 45.10 -22.24 -14.02
C ASP A 146 45.46 -23.40 -14.97
N LYS A 147 44.63 -24.43 -15.03
CA LYS A 147 44.82 -25.53 -16.01
C LYS A 147 44.48 -25.13 -17.43
N LYS A 148 43.64 -24.11 -17.66
CA LYS A 148 43.29 -23.59 -18.99
C LYS A 148 44.28 -22.53 -19.48
N GLU A 149 44.92 -21.77 -18.57
CA GLU A 149 45.76 -20.59 -18.92
C GLU A 149 47.27 -20.89 -19.07
N LYS A 150 47.77 -22.12 -18.83
CA LYS A 150 49.21 -22.45 -18.98
C LYS A 150 49.80 -22.27 -20.40
N LYS A 151 49.16 -21.43 -21.25
CA LYS A 151 49.68 -21.03 -22.57
C LYS A 151 49.63 -19.53 -22.82
N GLY A 152 50.16 -18.68 -21.96
CA GLY A 152 50.33 -17.28 -22.33
C GLY A 152 50.62 -16.36 -21.16
N LYS A 153 51.87 -15.91 -21.08
CA LYS A 153 52.45 -14.74 -20.41
C LYS A 153 51.94 -14.37 -19.01
N GLU A 154 52.79 -14.51 -18.02
CA GLU A 154 52.78 -13.84 -16.72
C GLU A 154 52.61 -12.31 -16.92
N LYS A 155 51.38 -11.85 -16.71
CA LYS A 155 51.07 -10.50 -16.25
C LYS A 155 50.56 -10.69 -14.83
N GLU A 156 51.10 -9.95 -13.85
CA GLU A 156 50.46 -9.75 -12.55
C GLU A 156 49.01 -9.33 -12.82
N LYS A 157 48.08 -10.29 -12.69
CA LYS A 157 46.63 -9.97 -12.71
C LYS A 157 46.35 -9.26 -11.41
N GLU A 158 46.03 -7.95 -11.46
CA GLU A 158 45.27 -7.32 -10.38
C GLU A 158 44.11 -8.25 -10.07
N LYS A 159 44.02 -8.68 -8.81
CA LYS A 159 42.96 -9.60 -8.36
C LYS A 159 41.61 -8.90 -8.61
N GLU A 160 40.86 -9.41 -9.57
CA GLU A 160 39.60 -8.80 -10.00
C GLU A 160 38.53 -8.95 -8.89
N LEU A 161 37.92 -7.86 -8.49
CA LEU A 161 36.82 -7.87 -7.53
C LEU A 161 35.53 -8.25 -8.26
N GLU A 162 34.84 -9.24 -7.75
CA GLU A 162 33.55 -9.69 -8.26
C GLU A 162 32.41 -9.18 -7.36
N PHE A 163 31.26 -8.89 -7.98
CA PHE A 163 30.04 -8.55 -7.24
C PHE A 163 29.31 -9.82 -6.82
N ALA A 164 28.89 -9.84 -5.58
CA ALA A 164 28.00 -10.87 -5.05
C ALA A 164 26.85 -10.22 -4.28
N THR A 165 25.72 -10.88 -4.22
CA THR A 165 24.57 -10.38 -3.47
C THR A 165 23.77 -11.52 -2.87
N VAL A 166 23.07 -11.22 -1.77
CA VAL A 166 22.10 -12.11 -1.14
C VAL A 166 20.86 -11.29 -0.74
N GLN A 167 19.69 -11.80 -1.08
CA GLN A 167 18.45 -11.17 -0.65
C GLN A 167 18.19 -11.45 0.82
N VAL A 168 17.82 -10.42 1.59
CA VAL A 168 17.29 -10.56 2.94
C VAL A 168 15.89 -11.16 2.85
N PRO A 169 15.65 -12.37 3.38
CA PRO A 169 14.40 -13.10 3.13
C PRO A 169 13.22 -12.48 3.89
N SER A 170 12.21 -12.05 3.15
CA SER A 170 10.98 -11.45 3.72
C SER A 170 10.08 -12.46 4.45
N VAL A 171 10.31 -13.76 4.29
CA VAL A 171 9.60 -14.83 4.99
C VAL A 171 10.03 -14.97 6.45
N LEU A 172 11.22 -14.44 6.79
CA LEU A 172 11.72 -14.40 8.16
C LEU A 172 11.34 -13.05 8.83
N PRO A 173 11.28 -13.02 10.17
CA PRO A 173 11.11 -11.76 10.89
C PRO A 173 12.25 -10.79 10.58
N ARG A 174 11.93 -9.50 10.32
CA ARG A 174 12.94 -8.48 10.01
C ARG A 174 13.83 -8.13 11.20
N PHE A 175 13.36 -8.33 12.42
CA PHE A 175 14.13 -8.16 13.64
C PHE A 175 13.98 -9.38 14.54
N ILE A 176 15.05 -9.71 15.24
CA ILE A 176 15.15 -10.86 16.13
C ILE A 176 15.32 -10.33 17.56
N LEU A 177 14.51 -10.82 18.47
CA LEU A 177 14.67 -10.58 19.91
C LEU A 177 15.83 -11.43 20.42
N LEU A 178 16.80 -10.80 21.05
CA LEU A 178 17.89 -11.47 21.73
C LEU A 178 17.48 -11.90 23.14
N PRO A 179 18.19 -12.86 23.74
CA PRO A 179 17.98 -13.18 25.14
C PRO A 179 18.00 -11.93 26.01
N GLN A 180 17.03 -11.82 26.91
CA GLN A 180 16.90 -10.67 27.79
C GLN A 180 18.04 -10.68 28.83
N ASP A 181 18.59 -9.51 29.12
CA ASP A 181 19.52 -9.37 30.24
C ASP A 181 18.72 -9.42 31.55
N GLU A 182 18.85 -10.55 32.25
CA GLU A 182 18.14 -10.80 33.54
C GLU A 182 18.49 -9.78 34.62
N LYS A 183 19.67 -9.14 34.56
CA LYS A 183 20.14 -8.19 35.57
C LYS A 183 19.56 -6.81 35.43
N THR A 184 19.44 -6.35 34.18
CA THR A 184 18.96 -4.99 33.87
C THR A 184 17.51 -4.95 33.42
N GLY A 185 16.94 -6.10 32.99
CA GLY A 185 15.65 -6.18 32.37
C GLY A 185 15.61 -5.60 30.95
N GLN A 186 16.76 -5.16 30.42
CA GLN A 186 16.88 -4.59 29.07
C GLN A 186 16.60 -5.65 28.02
N ARG A 187 15.78 -5.29 27.03
CA ARG A 187 15.48 -6.12 25.87
C ARG A 187 16.27 -5.61 24.68
N TYR A 188 16.82 -6.53 23.90
CA TYR A 188 17.62 -6.23 22.73
C TYR A 188 16.98 -6.82 21.48
N VAL A 189 17.02 -6.06 20.40
CA VAL A 189 16.63 -6.53 19.08
C VAL A 189 17.78 -6.26 18.10
N ILE A 190 18.01 -7.19 17.17
CA ILE A 190 18.94 -7.02 16.06
C ILE A 190 18.19 -7.21 14.75
N LEU A 191 18.57 -6.48 13.72
CA LEU A 191 17.98 -6.59 12.40
C LEU A 191 18.53 -7.82 11.65
N LEU A 192 17.67 -8.39 10.79
CA LEU A 192 18.02 -9.61 10.05
C LEU A 192 19.21 -9.40 9.11
N GLU A 193 19.31 -8.22 8.48
CA GLU A 193 20.44 -7.85 7.65
C GLU A 193 21.76 -7.82 8.41
N GLU A 194 21.78 -7.33 9.64
CA GLU A 194 22.96 -7.30 10.49
C GLU A 194 23.49 -8.70 10.80
N ILE A 195 22.56 -9.64 11.03
CA ILE A 195 22.91 -11.06 11.27
C ILE A 195 23.51 -11.69 10.01
N ILE A 196 22.93 -11.38 8.85
CA ILE A 196 23.42 -11.91 7.58
C ILE A 196 24.77 -11.29 7.25
N GLU A 197 24.95 -9.99 7.42
CA GLU A 197 26.20 -9.28 7.15
C GLU A 197 27.33 -9.78 8.03
N ARG A 198 27.10 -9.98 9.32
CA ARG A 198 28.04 -10.60 10.25
C ARG A 198 28.52 -11.98 9.77
N ASN A 199 27.65 -12.77 9.17
CA ASN A 199 27.93 -14.13 8.74
C ASN A 199 28.15 -14.26 7.23
N ILE A 200 28.29 -13.14 6.52
CA ILE A 200 28.33 -13.11 5.04
C ILE A 200 29.44 -13.99 4.46
N GLY A 201 30.60 -14.08 5.14
CA GLY A 201 31.73 -14.93 4.72
C GLY A 201 31.38 -16.41 4.67
N LYS A 202 30.39 -16.88 5.44
CA LYS A 202 29.95 -18.29 5.40
C LYS A 202 29.16 -18.63 4.13
N LEU A 203 28.62 -17.61 3.44
CA LEU A 203 27.90 -17.76 2.17
C LEU A 203 28.87 -17.89 0.97
N PHE A 204 30.09 -17.35 1.08
CA PHE A 204 31.06 -17.24 -0.01
C PHE A 204 32.37 -17.94 0.36
N LEU A 205 32.30 -19.23 0.66
CA LEU A 205 33.42 -20.02 1.21
C LEU A 205 34.71 -20.01 0.34
N SER A 206 34.57 -19.94 -0.98
CA SER A 206 35.67 -19.89 -1.93
C SER A 206 36.22 -18.49 -2.21
N TYR A 207 35.70 -17.50 -1.51
CA TYR A 207 36.03 -16.07 -1.68
C TYR A 207 36.40 -15.43 -0.34
N ASP A 208 37.19 -14.38 -0.41
CA ASP A 208 37.36 -13.41 0.66
C ASP A 208 36.39 -12.26 0.43
N VAL A 209 35.62 -11.95 1.44
CA VAL A 209 34.68 -10.81 1.39
C VAL A 209 35.44 -9.53 1.72
N VAL A 210 35.50 -8.60 0.78
CA VAL A 210 36.22 -7.32 0.92
C VAL A 210 35.36 -6.28 1.64
N CYS A 211 34.08 -6.22 1.27
CA CYS A 211 33.06 -5.41 1.94
C CYS A 211 31.68 -6.01 1.67
N ALA A 212 30.74 -5.71 2.56
CA ALA A 212 29.34 -6.07 2.42
C ALA A 212 28.48 -4.91 2.96
N HIS A 213 27.43 -4.55 2.24
CA HIS A 213 26.53 -3.44 2.63
C HIS A 213 25.10 -3.69 2.14
N PRO A 214 24.09 -3.31 2.91
CA PRO A 214 22.70 -3.39 2.49
C PRO A 214 22.39 -2.38 1.39
N TYR A 215 21.54 -2.78 0.44
CA TYR A 215 20.95 -1.91 -0.56
C TYR A 215 19.53 -2.33 -0.90
N ARG A 216 18.75 -1.40 -1.42
CA ARG A 216 17.36 -1.62 -1.79
C ARG A 216 17.02 -0.84 -3.05
N VAL A 217 16.29 -1.46 -3.98
CA VAL A 217 15.82 -0.81 -5.20
C VAL A 217 14.30 -0.67 -5.20
N MET A 218 13.83 0.45 -5.73
CA MET A 218 12.44 0.60 -6.13
C MET A 218 12.33 0.67 -7.64
N ARG A 219 11.36 -0.06 -8.16
CA ARG A 219 11.10 -0.14 -9.59
C ARG A 219 9.77 0.51 -9.95
N ASN A 220 9.67 0.99 -11.17
CA ASN A 220 8.40 1.41 -11.74
C ASN A 220 7.39 0.26 -11.63
N ALA A 221 6.33 0.49 -10.87
CA ALA A 221 5.26 -0.46 -10.63
C ALA A 221 3.89 0.07 -11.10
N ASP A 222 3.88 1.16 -11.87
CA ASP A 222 2.64 1.64 -12.48
C ASP A 222 2.23 0.68 -13.62
N LEU A 223 0.97 0.27 -13.60
CA LEU A 223 0.43 -0.64 -14.60
C LEU A 223 -0.13 0.18 -15.76
N SER A 224 0.57 0.17 -16.88
CA SER A 224 -0.01 0.61 -18.15
C SER A 224 -0.76 -0.56 -18.79
N ILE A 225 -2.08 -0.52 -18.80
CA ILE A 225 -2.94 -1.51 -19.45
C ILE A 225 -3.65 -0.81 -20.58
N ASP A 226 -3.47 -1.30 -21.79
CA ASP A 226 -4.32 -0.94 -22.91
C ASP A 226 -5.62 -1.73 -22.77
N GLU A 227 -6.66 -1.07 -22.24
CA GLU A 227 -7.94 -1.69 -21.95
C GLU A 227 -8.75 -1.92 -23.23
N ASP A 228 -8.53 -1.11 -24.26
CA ASP A 228 -9.28 -1.17 -25.51
C ASP A 228 -8.84 -2.38 -26.36
N GLU A 229 -7.59 -2.80 -26.25
CA GLU A 229 -7.05 -3.98 -26.92
C GLU A 229 -7.19 -5.28 -26.09
N ALA A 230 -7.56 -5.18 -24.81
CA ALA A 230 -7.64 -6.33 -23.91
C ALA A 230 -8.93 -7.13 -24.16
N SER A 231 -8.83 -8.26 -24.82
CA SER A 231 -9.95 -9.22 -24.97
C SER A 231 -10.38 -9.87 -23.63
N ASP A 232 -9.52 -9.86 -22.62
CA ASP A 232 -9.74 -10.39 -21.26
C ASP A 232 -8.93 -9.56 -20.26
N LEU A 233 -9.58 -8.59 -19.63
CA LEU A 233 -8.98 -7.65 -18.68
C LEU A 233 -8.28 -8.37 -17.51
N LEU A 234 -8.86 -9.46 -17.00
CA LEU A 234 -8.31 -10.24 -15.89
C LEU A 234 -6.96 -10.88 -16.27
N LYS A 235 -6.87 -11.46 -17.45
CA LYS A 235 -5.62 -12.07 -17.94
C LYS A 235 -4.55 -11.02 -18.19
N GLU A 236 -4.93 -9.87 -18.76
CA GLU A 236 -3.95 -8.79 -19.00
C GLU A 236 -3.42 -8.22 -17.70
N ILE A 237 -4.27 -7.99 -16.68
CA ILE A 237 -3.82 -7.58 -15.36
C ILE A 237 -2.85 -8.61 -14.76
N GLN A 238 -3.16 -9.92 -14.84
CA GLN A 238 -2.26 -10.97 -14.33
C GLN A 238 -0.88 -10.97 -15.04
N LYS A 239 -0.85 -10.69 -16.34
CA LYS A 239 0.38 -10.57 -17.12
C LYS A 239 1.20 -9.34 -16.70
N GLN A 240 0.54 -8.20 -16.53
CA GLN A 240 1.20 -6.95 -16.12
C GLN A 240 1.71 -7.03 -14.67
N LEU A 241 0.99 -7.69 -13.77
CA LEU A 241 1.45 -7.93 -12.39
C LEU A 241 2.79 -8.69 -12.34
N LYS A 242 2.98 -9.66 -13.24
CA LYS A 242 4.27 -10.37 -13.36
C LYS A 242 5.39 -9.46 -13.84
N LYS A 243 5.10 -8.51 -14.74
CA LYS A 243 6.09 -7.55 -15.27
C LYS A 243 6.45 -6.47 -14.24
N ARG A 244 5.55 -6.10 -13.34
CA ARG A 244 5.76 -5.07 -12.30
C ARG A 244 7.02 -5.26 -11.47
N GLN A 245 7.44 -6.51 -11.27
CA GLN A 245 8.65 -6.84 -10.51
C GLN A 245 9.96 -6.45 -11.22
N TRP A 246 9.90 -6.15 -12.53
CA TRP A 246 11.04 -5.98 -13.43
C TRP A 246 11.02 -4.63 -14.16
N GLY A 247 10.23 -3.66 -13.70
CA GLY A 247 10.25 -2.30 -14.24
C GLY A 247 11.60 -1.61 -14.02
N GLU A 248 11.81 -0.48 -14.69
CA GLU A 248 12.97 0.37 -14.50
C GLU A 248 13.20 0.70 -13.03
N VAL A 249 14.46 0.78 -12.60
CA VAL A 249 14.80 1.25 -11.25
C VAL A 249 14.62 2.76 -11.21
N ILE A 250 13.83 3.22 -10.26
CA ILE A 250 13.48 4.64 -10.08
C ILE A 250 13.98 5.22 -8.76
N ARG A 251 14.55 4.39 -7.90
CA ARG A 251 15.19 4.79 -6.65
C ARG A 251 16.12 3.69 -6.16
N LEU A 252 17.32 4.09 -5.75
CA LEU A 252 18.31 3.25 -5.08
C LEU A 252 18.56 3.78 -3.68
N GLU A 253 18.36 2.94 -2.68
CA GLU A 253 18.71 3.22 -1.28
C GLU A 253 19.93 2.39 -0.91
N VAL A 254 20.93 3.05 -0.33
CA VAL A 254 22.17 2.44 0.12
C VAL A 254 22.53 2.95 1.51
N GLU A 255 23.27 2.18 2.27
CA GLU A 255 23.86 2.64 3.51
C GLU A 255 24.82 3.82 3.24
N ASP A 256 24.82 4.84 4.09
CA ASP A 256 25.65 6.05 3.91
C ASP A 256 27.17 5.78 3.93
N LYS A 257 27.57 4.69 4.59
CA LYS A 257 28.97 4.22 4.69
C LYS A 257 29.37 3.21 3.59
N MET A 258 28.49 2.94 2.62
CA MET A 258 28.77 1.95 1.57
C MET A 258 30.10 2.20 0.88
N ASP A 259 30.85 1.11 0.61
CA ASP A 259 32.11 1.16 -0.16
C ASP A 259 31.87 1.78 -1.54
N LYS A 260 32.69 2.78 -1.90
CA LYS A 260 32.52 3.55 -3.14
C LYS A 260 32.63 2.70 -4.41
N ARG A 261 33.38 1.59 -4.36
CA ARG A 261 33.54 0.67 -5.51
C ARG A 261 32.24 -0.10 -5.72
N LEU A 262 31.64 -0.57 -4.63
CA LEU A 262 30.34 -1.26 -4.65
C LEU A 262 29.25 -0.31 -5.11
N LEU A 263 29.21 0.91 -4.57
CA LEU A 263 28.23 1.93 -4.97
C LEU A 263 28.28 2.22 -6.47
N LYS A 264 29.50 2.43 -7.03
CA LYS A 264 29.66 2.68 -8.48
C LYS A 264 29.19 1.51 -9.35
N MET A 265 29.33 0.27 -8.87
CA MET A 265 28.80 -0.89 -9.58
C MET A 265 27.27 -0.88 -9.61
N LEU A 266 26.64 -0.59 -8.46
CA LEU A 266 25.17 -0.50 -8.36
C LEU A 266 24.60 0.66 -9.18
N GLU A 267 25.22 1.87 -9.12
CA GLU A 267 24.81 3.02 -9.92
C GLU A 267 24.84 2.72 -11.42
N LYS A 268 25.93 2.09 -11.88
CA LYS A 268 26.09 1.71 -13.29
C LYS A 268 25.09 0.63 -13.72
N GLU A 269 24.88 -0.38 -12.89
CA GLU A 269 24.02 -1.51 -13.23
C GLU A 269 22.54 -1.13 -13.25
N PHE A 270 22.13 -0.24 -12.36
CA PHE A 270 20.76 0.22 -12.27
C PHE A 270 20.47 1.50 -13.06
N ASP A 271 21.46 2.07 -13.72
CA ASP A 271 21.35 3.33 -14.47
C ASP A 271 20.76 4.47 -13.60
N ILE A 272 21.31 4.65 -12.40
CA ILE A 272 20.85 5.60 -11.39
C ILE A 272 21.78 6.79 -11.30
N ASP A 273 21.20 7.98 -11.27
CA ASP A 273 21.88 9.25 -10.99
C ASP A 273 21.71 9.71 -9.53
N GLU A 274 22.35 10.82 -9.17
CA GLU A 274 22.31 11.37 -7.80
C GLU A 274 20.89 11.79 -7.35
N ASP A 275 20.00 12.13 -8.27
CA ASP A 275 18.64 12.55 -7.93
C ASP A 275 17.79 11.39 -7.40
N ASP A 276 18.11 10.17 -7.83
CA ASP A 276 17.41 8.93 -7.47
C ASP A 276 18.19 8.07 -6.47
N LEU A 277 19.40 8.51 -6.07
CA LEU A 277 20.25 7.83 -5.08
C LEU A 277 20.02 8.40 -3.68
N PHE A 278 19.71 7.53 -2.72
CA PHE A 278 19.49 7.88 -1.32
C PHE A 278 20.53 7.18 -0.43
N ARG A 279 21.43 7.96 0.18
CA ARG A 279 22.38 7.50 1.19
C ARG A 279 21.72 7.59 2.56
N ILE A 280 21.53 6.46 3.19
CA ILE A 280 20.69 6.31 4.37
C ILE A 280 21.56 6.14 5.62
N PRO A 281 21.47 7.07 6.61
CA PRO A 281 22.24 6.98 7.85
C PRO A 281 21.52 6.08 8.89
N GLY A 282 21.33 4.82 8.58
CA GLY A 282 20.66 3.85 9.45
C GLY A 282 20.05 2.67 8.67
N PRO A 283 19.18 1.89 9.28
CA PRO A 283 18.56 0.75 8.63
C PRO A 283 17.75 1.15 7.39
N LEU A 284 17.95 0.47 6.30
CA LEU A 284 17.11 0.66 5.12
C LEU A 284 15.69 0.16 5.41
N ASP A 285 14.69 0.81 4.78
CA ASP A 285 13.28 0.40 4.93
C ASP A 285 12.79 0.36 6.39
N LEU A 286 12.43 1.51 6.94
CA LEU A 286 11.91 1.62 8.32
C LEU A 286 10.49 1.07 8.51
N THR A 287 9.92 0.36 7.52
CA THR A 287 8.58 -0.25 7.66
C THR A 287 8.52 -1.33 8.75
N PHE A 288 9.66 -1.92 9.11
CA PHE A 288 9.75 -2.90 10.21
C PHE A 288 9.30 -2.32 11.57
N LEU A 289 9.39 -1.02 11.76
CA LEU A 289 8.96 -0.35 12.99
C LEU A 289 7.46 -0.54 13.27
N MET A 290 6.65 -0.80 12.24
CA MET A 290 5.24 -1.14 12.42
C MET A 290 5.05 -2.46 13.18
N LYS A 291 5.90 -3.45 12.92
CA LYS A 291 5.90 -4.73 13.66
C LYS A 291 6.43 -4.54 15.07
N MET A 292 7.42 -3.66 15.27
CA MET A 292 7.94 -3.33 16.60
C MET A 292 6.86 -2.65 17.48
N TYR A 293 5.95 -1.86 16.89
CA TYR A 293 4.80 -1.31 17.61
C TYR A 293 3.97 -2.42 18.29
N GLY A 294 3.95 -3.63 17.72
CA GLY A 294 3.25 -4.79 18.25
C GLY A 294 3.95 -5.52 19.41
N LEU A 295 5.16 -5.11 19.82
CA LEU A 295 5.87 -5.76 20.91
C LEU A 295 5.09 -5.65 22.23
N ASP A 296 5.02 -6.78 22.95
CA ASP A 296 4.38 -6.86 24.26
C ASP A 296 5.25 -6.21 25.35
N GLY A 297 4.61 -5.78 26.44
CA GLY A 297 5.29 -5.19 27.59
C GLY A 297 5.63 -3.71 27.47
N PHE A 298 5.11 -3.02 26.44
CA PHE A 298 5.29 -1.58 26.20
C PHE A 298 3.95 -0.84 26.08
N ASP A 299 2.87 -1.38 26.63
CA ASP A 299 1.52 -0.84 26.45
C ASP A 299 1.34 0.54 27.08
N GLU A 300 2.07 0.85 28.14
CA GLU A 300 2.09 2.19 28.76
C GLU A 300 2.67 3.29 27.86
N TYR A 301 3.48 2.92 26.83
CA TYR A 301 4.08 3.82 25.86
C TYR A 301 3.28 3.91 24.54
N LYS A 302 2.12 3.24 24.50
CA LYS A 302 1.17 3.24 23.36
C LYS A 302 -0.09 4.01 23.71
N ILE A 303 -0.72 4.62 22.72
CA ILE A 303 -2.06 5.19 22.90
C ILE A 303 -3.04 4.03 23.14
N PRO A 304 -3.90 4.11 24.18
CA PRO A 304 -4.91 3.09 24.42
C PRO A 304 -5.76 2.82 23.19
N LYS A 305 -6.04 1.55 22.94
CA LYS A 305 -6.91 1.17 21.81
C LYS A 305 -8.29 1.79 21.99
N TYR A 306 -8.73 2.53 20.99
CA TYR A 306 -10.09 3.03 20.96
C TYR A 306 -11.07 1.87 20.73
N ILE A 307 -12.11 1.81 21.57
CA ILE A 307 -13.20 0.84 21.41
C ILE A 307 -14.36 1.57 20.74
N PRO A 308 -14.73 1.21 19.50
CA PRO A 308 -15.85 1.85 18.83
C PRO A 308 -17.16 1.67 19.59
N ALA A 309 -17.98 2.72 19.62
CA ALA A 309 -19.29 2.66 20.24
C ALA A 309 -20.25 1.79 19.44
N ALA A 310 -21.13 1.08 20.12
CA ALA A 310 -22.27 0.43 19.50
C ALA A 310 -23.21 1.46 18.89
N VAL A 311 -23.99 1.06 17.88
CA VAL A 311 -24.97 1.94 17.22
C VAL A 311 -26.30 1.87 17.98
N PRO A 312 -26.77 2.95 18.62
CA PRO A 312 -27.94 2.90 19.51
C PRO A 312 -29.19 2.35 18.83
N ALA A 313 -29.42 2.69 17.56
CA ALA A 313 -30.57 2.21 16.79
C ALA A 313 -30.58 0.69 16.55
N LEU A 314 -29.46 0.00 16.78
CA LEU A 314 -29.27 -1.43 16.55
C LEU A 314 -28.99 -2.22 17.85
N MET A 315 -29.19 -1.62 19.01
CA MET A 315 -28.98 -2.24 20.32
C MET A 315 -30.20 -3.02 20.83
N ASN A 316 -31.21 -3.22 20.01
CA ASN A 316 -32.40 -4.00 20.32
C ASN A 316 -32.30 -5.41 19.72
N GLU A 317 -33.30 -6.26 20.00
CA GLU A 317 -33.37 -7.63 19.49
C GLU A 317 -33.93 -7.75 18.06
N ASP A 318 -34.37 -6.63 17.46
CA ASP A 318 -34.91 -6.64 16.10
C ASP A 318 -33.83 -6.93 15.06
N ASP A 319 -34.23 -7.54 13.96
CA ASP A 319 -33.36 -7.69 12.79
C ASP A 319 -33.01 -6.32 12.17
N ILE A 320 -31.94 -6.31 11.41
CA ILE A 320 -31.41 -5.05 10.85
C ILE A 320 -32.40 -4.38 9.89
N PHE A 321 -33.19 -5.17 9.13
CA PHE A 321 -34.17 -4.64 8.18
C PHE A 321 -35.32 -3.95 8.90
N THR A 322 -35.78 -4.52 10.02
CA THR A 322 -36.79 -3.90 10.89
C THR A 322 -36.31 -2.57 11.45
N ASN A 323 -35.04 -2.50 11.89
CA ASN A 323 -34.48 -1.26 12.38
C ASN A 323 -34.35 -0.20 11.28
N ILE A 324 -33.91 -0.57 10.08
CA ILE A 324 -33.82 0.37 8.93
C ILE A 324 -35.20 0.88 8.52
N ARG A 325 -36.27 0.08 8.66
CA ARG A 325 -37.64 0.54 8.39
C ARG A 325 -38.12 1.62 9.36
N LYS A 326 -37.62 1.62 10.60
CA LYS A 326 -37.96 2.66 11.58
C LYS A 326 -37.38 4.02 11.25
N GLY A 327 -36.28 4.04 10.50
CA GLY A 327 -35.60 5.26 10.05
C GLY A 327 -34.21 5.01 9.52
N ASP A 328 -33.68 5.98 8.81
CA ASP A 328 -32.30 5.95 8.30
C ASP A 328 -31.29 5.88 9.44
N ILE A 329 -30.25 5.05 9.29
CA ILE A 329 -29.20 4.86 10.30
C ILE A 329 -27.87 5.36 9.74
N LEU A 330 -27.38 6.45 10.34
CA LEU A 330 -26.08 7.02 10.02
C LEU A 330 -24.98 6.35 10.86
N LEU A 331 -23.93 5.88 10.22
CA LEU A 331 -22.75 5.30 10.82
C LEU A 331 -21.56 6.25 10.67
N HIS A 332 -20.76 6.39 11.72
CA HIS A 332 -19.55 7.23 11.70
C HIS A 332 -18.35 6.45 12.21
N HIS A 333 -17.57 5.89 11.29
CA HIS A 333 -16.36 5.14 11.59
C HIS A 333 -15.16 6.07 11.80
N PRO A 334 -14.17 5.70 12.62
CA PRO A 334 -14.05 4.51 13.45
C PRO A 334 -14.76 4.63 14.80
N TYR A 335 -15.47 5.73 15.06
CA TYR A 335 -16.07 6.03 16.36
C TYR A 335 -17.27 5.14 16.68
N MET A 336 -18.02 4.74 15.64
CA MET A 336 -19.00 3.67 15.70
C MET A 336 -18.44 2.40 15.05
N THR A 337 -18.86 1.23 15.56
CA THR A 337 -18.42 -0.07 15.03
C THR A 337 -18.84 -0.27 13.56
N PHE A 338 -18.04 -1.01 12.81
CA PHE A 338 -18.34 -1.42 11.43
C PHE A 338 -19.26 -2.67 11.38
N ASP A 339 -19.47 -3.33 12.50
CA ASP A 339 -20.25 -4.56 12.60
C ASP A 339 -21.65 -4.48 11.96
N PRO A 340 -22.40 -3.36 12.05
CA PRO A 340 -23.69 -3.24 11.39
C PRO A 340 -23.63 -3.42 9.86
N VAL A 341 -22.54 -2.99 9.22
CA VAL A 341 -22.37 -3.18 7.77
C VAL A 341 -22.14 -4.66 7.45
N VAL A 342 -21.35 -5.34 8.27
CA VAL A 342 -21.13 -6.79 8.14
C VAL A 342 -22.43 -7.55 8.40
N GLN A 343 -23.15 -7.22 9.49
CA GLN A 343 -24.42 -7.83 9.85
C GLN A 343 -25.49 -7.65 8.76
N PHE A 344 -25.52 -6.47 8.12
CA PHE A 344 -26.45 -6.20 7.02
C PHE A 344 -26.30 -7.22 5.89
N VAL A 345 -25.08 -7.54 5.48
CA VAL A 345 -24.83 -8.52 4.43
C VAL A 345 -25.02 -9.96 4.95
N GLN A 346 -24.60 -10.25 6.19
CA GLN A 346 -24.75 -11.58 6.79
C GLN A 346 -26.21 -11.96 7.02
N GLN A 347 -27.04 -11.03 7.51
CA GLN A 347 -28.47 -11.28 7.68
C GLN A 347 -29.16 -11.42 6.32
N ALA A 348 -28.80 -10.56 5.34
CA ALA A 348 -29.30 -10.70 3.97
C ALA A 348 -28.97 -12.06 3.36
N ALA A 349 -27.80 -12.62 3.63
CA ALA A 349 -27.39 -13.93 3.12
C ALA A 349 -28.24 -15.09 3.65
N LYS A 350 -28.73 -14.97 4.88
CA LYS A 350 -29.50 -16.04 5.59
C LYS A 350 -31.00 -15.87 5.49
N ASP A 351 -31.49 -14.65 5.33
CA ASP A 351 -32.92 -14.33 5.33
C ASP A 351 -33.61 -14.92 4.09
N PRO A 352 -34.62 -15.80 4.24
CA PRO A 352 -35.32 -16.46 3.13
C PRO A 352 -36.09 -15.48 2.24
N ASP A 353 -36.48 -14.32 2.76
CA ASP A 353 -37.22 -13.30 2.02
C ASP A 353 -36.30 -12.41 1.16
N VAL A 354 -34.98 -12.46 1.35
CA VAL A 354 -34.04 -11.77 0.49
C VAL A 354 -33.90 -12.50 -0.84
N LEU A 355 -34.19 -11.77 -1.93
CA LEU A 355 -34.19 -12.28 -3.30
C LEU A 355 -32.84 -12.02 -4.00
N ALA A 356 -32.24 -10.83 -3.75
CA ALA A 356 -31.01 -10.45 -4.41
C ALA A 356 -30.13 -9.57 -3.52
N ILE A 357 -28.82 -9.70 -3.71
CA ILE A 357 -27.80 -8.83 -3.12
C ILE A 357 -26.90 -8.32 -4.25
N LYS A 358 -26.71 -7.02 -4.34
CA LYS A 358 -25.78 -6.41 -5.28
C LYS A 358 -24.79 -5.55 -4.50
N GLN A 359 -23.47 -5.69 -4.77
CA GLN A 359 -22.43 -4.99 -4.00
C GLN A 359 -21.23 -4.63 -4.85
N THR A 360 -20.64 -3.45 -4.57
CA THR A 360 -19.36 -3.06 -5.12
C THR A 360 -18.24 -3.37 -4.12
N LEU A 361 -17.10 -3.87 -4.61
CA LEU A 361 -15.90 -4.15 -3.82
C LEU A 361 -14.69 -3.48 -4.45
N TYR A 362 -13.91 -2.78 -3.65
CA TYR A 362 -12.68 -2.09 -4.09
C TYR A 362 -11.44 -2.66 -3.37
N ARG A 363 -11.38 -2.55 -2.04
CA ARG A 363 -10.36 -3.14 -1.17
C ARG A 363 -11.05 -3.88 -0.06
N VAL A 364 -10.76 -5.16 0.07
CA VAL A 364 -11.31 -6.01 1.12
C VAL A 364 -10.20 -6.62 1.98
N SER A 365 -10.51 -6.94 3.23
CA SER A 365 -9.56 -7.60 4.13
C SER A 365 -9.26 -9.03 3.68
N GLY A 366 -8.11 -9.58 4.11
CA GLY A 366 -7.68 -10.94 3.76
C GLY A 366 -8.66 -12.05 4.14
N ASN A 367 -9.40 -11.89 5.25
CA ASN A 367 -10.45 -12.80 5.71
C ASN A 367 -11.78 -12.03 5.85
N SER A 368 -12.26 -11.47 4.74
CA SER A 368 -13.44 -10.61 4.74
C SER A 368 -14.72 -11.37 5.11
N PRO A 369 -15.41 -10.99 6.21
CA PRO A 369 -16.71 -11.57 6.55
C PRO A 369 -17.79 -11.21 5.54
N ILE A 370 -17.62 -10.12 4.78
CA ILE A 370 -18.54 -9.70 3.73
C ILE A 370 -18.41 -10.62 2.52
N ILE A 371 -17.19 -10.97 2.09
CA ILE A 371 -16.96 -11.94 1.00
C ILE A 371 -17.58 -13.29 1.36
N ALA A 372 -17.37 -13.76 2.58
CA ALA A 372 -17.94 -15.02 3.05
C ALA A 372 -19.48 -14.97 3.04
N ALA A 373 -20.08 -13.86 3.46
CA ALA A 373 -21.53 -13.69 3.45
C ALA A 373 -22.11 -13.64 2.02
N LEU A 374 -21.44 -12.98 1.07
CA LEU A 374 -21.85 -12.94 -0.34
C LEU A 374 -21.81 -14.33 -0.98
N ALA A 375 -20.74 -15.10 -0.73
CA ALA A 375 -20.63 -16.48 -1.19
C ALA A 375 -21.77 -17.35 -0.60
N GLN A 376 -22.00 -17.28 0.72
CA GLN A 376 -23.09 -17.97 1.38
C GLN A 376 -24.47 -17.60 0.81
N ALA A 377 -24.68 -16.33 0.47
CA ALA A 377 -25.94 -15.88 -0.14
C ALA A 377 -26.19 -16.56 -1.49
N ALA A 378 -25.18 -16.68 -2.33
CA ALA A 378 -25.27 -17.36 -3.61
C ALA A 378 -25.52 -18.88 -3.43
N GLU A 379 -24.81 -19.52 -2.51
CA GLU A 379 -25.04 -20.93 -2.14
C GLU A 379 -26.46 -21.18 -1.61
N ASN A 380 -27.05 -20.20 -0.91
CA ASN A 380 -28.45 -20.22 -0.47
C ASN A 380 -29.46 -19.90 -1.60
N GLY A 381 -29.03 -19.84 -2.85
CA GLY A 381 -29.87 -19.65 -4.03
C GLY A 381 -30.33 -18.23 -4.30
N LYS A 382 -29.73 -17.22 -3.67
CA LYS A 382 -30.04 -15.80 -3.93
C LYS A 382 -29.32 -15.30 -5.17
N GLN A 383 -29.92 -14.30 -5.85
CA GLN A 383 -29.24 -13.58 -6.94
C GLN A 383 -28.18 -12.65 -6.37
N VAL A 384 -26.90 -13.02 -6.50
CA VAL A 384 -25.79 -12.22 -5.98
C VAL A 384 -24.97 -11.67 -7.14
N SER A 385 -24.91 -10.34 -7.26
CA SER A 385 -24.09 -9.64 -8.26
C SER A 385 -23.04 -8.79 -7.55
N VAL A 386 -21.78 -9.03 -7.85
CA VAL A 386 -20.66 -8.35 -7.20
C VAL A 386 -19.77 -7.70 -8.24
N LEU A 387 -19.61 -6.38 -8.15
CA LEU A 387 -18.58 -5.70 -8.93
C LEU A 387 -17.29 -5.70 -8.12
N VAL A 388 -16.24 -6.31 -8.66
CA VAL A 388 -14.90 -6.33 -8.07
C VAL A 388 -13.99 -5.43 -8.91
N GLU A 389 -13.47 -4.35 -8.31
CA GLU A 389 -12.52 -3.47 -8.98
C GLU A 389 -11.13 -4.13 -9.01
N LEU A 390 -10.76 -4.65 -10.16
CA LEU A 390 -9.47 -5.34 -10.34
C LEU A 390 -8.27 -4.39 -10.35
N LYS A 391 -8.47 -3.10 -10.68
CA LYS A 391 -7.41 -2.08 -10.76
C LYS A 391 -7.21 -1.33 -9.43
N ALA A 392 -7.64 -1.93 -8.30
CA ALA A 392 -7.35 -1.40 -6.98
C ALA A 392 -5.86 -1.55 -6.68
N ARG A 393 -5.09 -0.46 -6.74
CA ARG A 393 -3.62 -0.46 -6.66
C ARG A 393 -3.10 -1.26 -5.47
N PHE A 394 -2.17 -2.17 -5.74
CA PHE A 394 -1.52 -3.10 -4.80
C PHE A 394 -2.45 -4.14 -4.14
N ASP A 395 -3.75 -4.13 -4.48
CA ASP A 395 -4.71 -5.15 -4.07
C ASP A 395 -5.19 -6.02 -5.25
N GLU A 396 -4.61 -5.82 -6.44
CA GLU A 396 -5.03 -6.49 -7.67
C GLU A 396 -5.01 -8.02 -7.52
N GLU A 397 -3.93 -8.58 -6.96
CA GLU A 397 -3.79 -10.03 -6.76
C GLU A 397 -4.86 -10.56 -5.81
N ASN A 398 -5.10 -9.88 -4.69
CA ASN A 398 -6.13 -10.25 -3.73
C ASN A 398 -7.52 -10.18 -4.36
N ASN A 399 -7.81 -9.10 -5.10
CA ASN A 399 -9.11 -8.92 -5.73
C ASN A 399 -9.38 -9.98 -6.80
N ILE A 400 -8.36 -10.43 -7.53
CA ILE A 400 -8.46 -11.56 -8.47
C ILE A 400 -8.82 -12.86 -7.73
N VAL A 401 -8.19 -13.12 -6.58
CA VAL A 401 -8.48 -14.31 -5.78
C VAL A 401 -9.94 -14.29 -5.28
N TRP A 402 -10.39 -13.15 -4.76
CA TRP A 402 -11.77 -12.98 -4.29
C TRP A 402 -12.80 -13.07 -5.40
N ALA A 403 -12.51 -12.47 -6.56
CA ALA A 403 -13.38 -12.57 -7.72
C ALA A 403 -13.62 -14.02 -8.14
N LYS A 404 -12.55 -14.81 -8.27
CA LYS A 404 -12.63 -16.25 -8.60
C LYS A 404 -13.37 -17.08 -7.53
N MET A 405 -13.18 -16.76 -6.24
CA MET A 405 -13.88 -17.42 -5.16
C MET A 405 -15.38 -17.14 -5.23
N LEU A 406 -15.79 -15.89 -5.46
CA LEU A 406 -17.19 -15.50 -5.60
C LEU A 406 -17.84 -16.15 -6.82
N GLU A 407 -17.17 -16.21 -7.97
CA GLU A 407 -17.65 -16.93 -9.16
C GLU A 407 -17.88 -18.41 -8.86
N LYS A 408 -16.93 -19.05 -8.18
CA LYS A 408 -17.04 -20.47 -7.81
C LYS A 408 -18.23 -20.73 -6.86
N ALA A 409 -18.57 -19.77 -6.01
CA ALA A 409 -19.74 -19.84 -5.13
C ALA A 409 -21.08 -19.58 -5.85
N GLY A 410 -21.05 -19.19 -7.14
CA GLY A 410 -22.23 -18.91 -7.94
C GLY A 410 -22.64 -17.45 -8.00
N CYS A 411 -21.79 -16.52 -7.55
CA CYS A 411 -22.03 -15.09 -7.72
C CYS A 411 -21.81 -14.66 -9.17
N HIS A 412 -22.62 -13.72 -9.65
CA HIS A 412 -22.33 -13.00 -10.90
C HIS A 412 -21.31 -11.90 -10.63
N VAL A 413 -20.08 -12.09 -11.09
CA VAL A 413 -18.97 -11.16 -10.87
C VAL A 413 -18.77 -10.25 -12.09
N ILE A 414 -18.65 -8.94 -11.82
CA ILE A 414 -18.39 -7.89 -12.82
C ILE A 414 -17.00 -7.33 -12.53
N TYR A 415 -16.15 -7.22 -13.55
CA TYR A 415 -14.74 -6.84 -13.44
C TYR A 415 -14.46 -5.37 -13.73
N GLY A 416 -15.29 -4.47 -13.21
CA GLY A 416 -15.13 -3.03 -13.41
C GLY A 416 -15.66 -2.53 -14.77
N LEU A 417 -15.38 -1.26 -15.05
CA LEU A 417 -15.73 -0.59 -16.30
C LEU A 417 -14.45 -0.21 -17.07
N LEU A 418 -14.48 -0.30 -18.39
CA LEU A 418 -13.38 0.15 -19.23
C LEU A 418 -13.17 1.68 -19.06
N GLY A 419 -11.92 2.10 -19.01
CA GLY A 419 -11.55 3.52 -18.86
C GLY A 419 -11.87 4.16 -17.50
N LEU A 420 -12.59 3.48 -16.59
CA LEU A 420 -12.98 4.00 -15.29
C LEU A 420 -12.54 3.05 -14.16
N LYS A 421 -12.46 3.61 -12.95
CA LYS A 421 -12.33 2.82 -11.71
C LYS A 421 -13.60 2.96 -10.90
N THR A 422 -14.21 1.84 -10.54
CA THR A 422 -15.39 1.85 -9.68
C THR A 422 -14.97 2.07 -8.24
N HIS A 423 -15.19 3.29 -7.74
CA HIS A 423 -14.82 3.69 -6.38
C HIS A 423 -16.03 3.88 -5.45
N SER A 424 -17.26 3.68 -5.93
CA SER A 424 -18.47 3.71 -5.11
C SER A 424 -18.49 2.57 -4.10
N LYS A 425 -19.07 2.82 -2.92
CA LYS A 425 -19.32 1.82 -1.88
C LYS A 425 -20.80 1.77 -1.67
N ILE A 426 -21.42 0.80 -2.32
CA ILE A 426 -22.87 0.62 -2.34
C ILE A 426 -23.21 -0.87 -2.23
N THR A 427 -24.15 -1.18 -1.35
CA THR A 427 -24.79 -2.51 -1.24
C THR A 427 -26.29 -2.33 -1.37
N LEU A 428 -26.89 -3.08 -2.25
CA LEU A 428 -28.36 -3.14 -2.45
C LEU A 428 -28.85 -4.54 -2.11
N VAL A 429 -29.78 -4.62 -1.14
CA VAL A 429 -30.51 -5.82 -0.78
C VAL A 429 -31.96 -5.67 -1.24
N VAL A 430 -32.45 -6.62 -2.00
CA VAL A 430 -33.84 -6.68 -2.47
C VAL A 430 -34.57 -7.75 -1.68
N ARG A 431 -35.54 -7.34 -0.87
CA ARG A 431 -36.27 -8.23 0.05
C ARG A 431 -37.77 -8.22 -0.27
N ARG A 432 -38.39 -9.36 -0.14
CA ARG A 432 -39.85 -9.50 -0.18
C ARG A 432 -40.41 -9.10 1.19
N GLU A 433 -41.37 -8.22 1.19
CA GLU A 433 -42.11 -7.80 2.37
C GLU A 433 -43.60 -8.08 2.17
N GLU A 434 -44.41 -8.02 3.21
CA GLU A 434 -45.87 -8.17 3.12
C GLU A 434 -46.50 -7.17 2.12
N THR A 435 -45.93 -5.97 2.03
CA THR A 435 -46.38 -4.87 1.15
C THR A 435 -45.79 -4.91 -0.25
N GLY A 436 -45.02 -5.96 -0.60
CA GLY A 436 -44.32 -6.10 -1.87
C GLY A 436 -42.82 -6.07 -1.71
N ILE A 437 -42.09 -5.77 -2.79
CA ILE A 437 -40.62 -5.74 -2.79
C ILE A 437 -40.09 -4.42 -2.22
N ARG A 438 -39.19 -4.55 -1.25
CA ARG A 438 -38.50 -3.40 -0.66
C ARG A 438 -36.98 -3.48 -0.92
N ARG A 439 -36.36 -2.32 -1.15
CA ARG A 439 -34.93 -2.17 -1.34
C ARG A 439 -34.32 -1.59 -0.08
N TYR A 440 -33.27 -2.24 0.40
CA TYR A 440 -32.45 -1.77 1.51
C TYR A 440 -31.08 -1.46 0.96
N VAL A 441 -30.53 -0.29 1.30
CA VAL A 441 -29.28 0.21 0.73
C VAL A 441 -28.33 0.60 1.83
N HIS A 442 -27.08 0.17 1.71
CA HIS A 442 -25.96 0.78 2.40
C HIS A 442 -25.16 1.63 1.41
N LEU A 443 -24.88 2.85 1.78
CA LEU A 443 -23.96 3.77 1.10
C LEU A 443 -22.83 4.11 2.04
N GLY A 444 -21.58 4.09 1.55
CA GLY A 444 -20.42 4.42 2.36
C GLY A 444 -19.40 5.29 1.64
N THR A 445 -18.68 6.12 2.42
CA THR A 445 -17.48 6.81 1.94
C THR A 445 -16.23 5.90 2.05
N GLY A 446 -16.22 4.97 3.03
CA GLY A 446 -15.16 4.00 3.30
C GLY A 446 -15.35 2.69 2.57
N ASN A 447 -14.24 1.99 2.31
CA ASN A 447 -14.25 0.67 1.69
C ASN A 447 -14.94 -0.38 2.59
N TYR A 448 -15.46 -1.45 1.97
CA TYR A 448 -15.96 -2.64 2.67
C TYR A 448 -14.79 -3.48 3.23
N ASN A 449 -14.06 -2.88 4.18
CA ASN A 449 -12.88 -3.46 4.80
C ASN A 449 -12.92 -3.19 6.30
N ASP A 450 -13.21 -4.23 7.07
CA ASP A 450 -13.36 -4.20 8.54
C ASP A 450 -12.09 -3.78 9.28
N SER A 451 -10.92 -4.02 8.69
CA SER A 451 -9.63 -3.62 9.27
C SER A 451 -9.38 -2.11 9.11
N THR A 452 -9.60 -1.58 7.90
CA THR A 452 -9.40 -0.14 7.64
C THR A 452 -10.50 0.73 8.24
N ALA A 453 -11.71 0.21 8.42
CA ALA A 453 -12.81 0.90 9.09
C ALA A 453 -12.52 1.26 10.57
N LYS A 454 -11.51 0.63 11.18
CA LYS A 454 -11.02 0.96 12.52
C LYS A 454 -10.02 2.11 12.56
N LEU A 455 -9.58 2.58 11.40
CA LEU A 455 -8.50 3.57 11.26
C LEU A 455 -8.94 4.85 10.55
N TYR A 456 -9.76 4.73 9.52
CA TYR A 456 -10.20 5.86 8.69
C TYR A 456 -11.50 6.44 9.19
N THR A 457 -11.60 7.78 9.10
CA THR A 457 -12.85 8.50 9.39
C THR A 457 -13.73 8.47 8.15
N ASP A 458 -14.82 7.69 8.23
CA ASP A 458 -15.77 7.48 7.16
C ASP A 458 -17.21 7.55 7.66
N CYS A 459 -18.15 7.80 6.76
CA CYS A 459 -19.58 7.73 7.03
C CYS A 459 -20.22 6.59 6.25
N GLY A 460 -21.23 5.97 6.86
CA GLY A 460 -22.09 4.98 6.24
C GLY A 460 -23.57 5.33 6.48
N LEU A 461 -24.42 5.02 5.53
CA LEU A 461 -25.87 5.20 5.65
C LEU A 461 -26.58 3.88 5.32
N LEU A 462 -27.37 3.39 6.26
CA LEU A 462 -28.32 2.30 6.03
C LEU A 462 -29.72 2.89 5.87
N THR A 463 -30.39 2.61 4.76
CA THR A 463 -31.68 3.22 4.42
C THR A 463 -32.57 2.27 3.61
N CYS A 464 -33.88 2.42 3.72
CA CYS A 464 -34.87 1.83 2.82
C CYS A 464 -35.68 2.91 2.08
N ASN A 465 -35.13 4.12 1.94
CA ASN A 465 -35.77 5.18 1.16
C ASN A 465 -35.98 4.74 -0.29
N ALA A 466 -37.22 4.79 -0.76
CA ALA A 466 -37.60 4.27 -2.09
C ALA A 466 -36.79 4.92 -3.22
N LYS A 467 -36.58 6.25 -3.17
CA LYS A 467 -35.86 6.99 -4.20
C LYS A 467 -34.36 6.62 -4.24
N ILE A 468 -33.75 6.41 -3.07
CA ILE A 468 -32.36 5.91 -2.99
C ILE A 468 -32.29 4.47 -3.49
N GLY A 469 -33.29 3.63 -3.19
CA GLY A 469 -33.36 2.26 -3.67
C GLY A 469 -33.53 2.16 -5.20
N GLU A 470 -34.29 3.06 -5.82
CA GLU A 470 -34.40 3.22 -7.27
C GLU A 470 -33.06 3.60 -7.88
N ASP A 471 -32.42 4.64 -7.35
CA ASP A 471 -31.12 5.10 -7.81
C ASP A 471 -30.05 4.01 -7.64
N ALA A 472 -30.04 3.28 -6.53
CA ALA A 472 -29.13 2.16 -6.32
C ALA A 472 -29.33 1.04 -7.37
N THR A 473 -30.58 0.76 -7.74
CA THR A 473 -30.88 -0.17 -8.83
C THR A 473 -30.32 0.33 -10.15
N ALA A 474 -30.49 1.61 -10.45
CA ALA A 474 -29.97 2.24 -11.66
C ALA A 474 -28.45 2.21 -11.71
N VAL A 475 -27.75 2.46 -10.58
CA VAL A 475 -26.29 2.33 -10.49
C VAL A 475 -25.83 0.92 -10.90
N PHE A 476 -26.45 -0.13 -10.34
CA PHE A 476 -26.05 -1.49 -10.70
C PHE A 476 -26.39 -1.87 -12.14
N ASN A 477 -27.49 -1.37 -12.68
CA ASN A 477 -27.82 -1.59 -14.09
C ASN A 477 -26.82 -0.86 -15.02
N MET A 478 -26.36 0.32 -14.65
CA MET A 478 -25.31 1.04 -15.35
C MET A 478 -23.97 0.28 -15.29
N LEU A 479 -23.61 -0.25 -14.13
CA LEU A 479 -22.35 -0.99 -13.93
C LEU A 479 -22.33 -2.34 -14.63
N SER A 480 -23.48 -3.01 -14.78
CA SER A 480 -23.57 -4.37 -15.37
C SER A 480 -24.03 -4.39 -16.81
N GLY A 481 -24.79 -3.43 -17.25
CA GLY A 481 -25.47 -3.44 -18.55
C GLY A 481 -25.26 -2.18 -19.40
N TYR A 482 -24.36 -1.28 -19.02
CA TYR A 482 -24.12 0.00 -19.70
C TYR A 482 -25.40 0.83 -19.93
N SER A 483 -26.38 0.69 -19.00
CA SER A 483 -27.64 1.40 -19.07
C SER A 483 -27.51 2.76 -18.39
N GLU A 484 -27.69 3.84 -19.13
CA GLU A 484 -27.70 5.20 -18.59
C GLU A 484 -29.11 5.58 -18.15
N PRO A 485 -29.31 5.95 -16.86
CA PRO A 485 -30.61 6.42 -16.40
C PRO A 485 -30.89 7.85 -16.89
N ASP A 486 -32.14 8.15 -17.22
CA ASP A 486 -32.56 9.50 -17.67
C ASP A 486 -32.37 10.56 -16.58
N ARG A 487 -32.46 10.17 -15.32
CA ARG A 487 -32.33 11.06 -14.16
C ARG A 487 -31.96 10.31 -12.88
N TRP A 488 -31.40 11.06 -11.92
CA TRP A 488 -31.16 10.63 -10.55
C TRP A 488 -32.16 11.30 -9.59
N ASN A 489 -32.65 10.56 -8.60
CA ASN A 489 -33.59 11.09 -7.60
C ASN A 489 -32.85 11.76 -6.43
N LYS A 490 -31.85 11.06 -5.86
CA LYS A 490 -31.12 11.45 -4.65
C LYS A 490 -29.61 11.29 -4.78
N LEU A 491 -29.14 10.31 -5.52
CA LEU A 491 -27.71 10.07 -5.71
C LEU A 491 -27.12 11.05 -6.73
N ILE A 492 -25.85 11.37 -6.53
CA ILE A 492 -25.02 12.13 -7.48
C ILE A 492 -23.90 11.18 -7.93
N VAL A 493 -23.82 10.90 -9.22
CA VAL A 493 -22.91 9.90 -9.77
C VAL A 493 -21.85 10.55 -10.67
N ALA A 494 -20.57 10.22 -10.41
CA ALA A 494 -19.45 10.60 -11.26
C ALA A 494 -19.22 9.53 -12.35
N PRO A 495 -18.61 9.90 -13.51
CA PRO A 495 -18.14 11.25 -13.86
C PRO A 495 -19.20 12.15 -14.52
N LEU A 496 -20.33 11.60 -14.98
CA LEU A 496 -21.22 12.31 -15.92
C LEU A 496 -22.05 13.42 -15.26
N TRP A 497 -22.45 13.26 -14.00
CA TRP A 497 -23.42 14.19 -13.35
C TRP A 497 -22.87 14.96 -12.14
N MET A 498 -21.82 14.46 -11.49
CA MET A 498 -21.35 15.00 -10.20
C MET A 498 -20.78 16.40 -10.35
N LYS A 499 -19.95 16.64 -11.36
CA LYS A 499 -19.31 17.94 -11.60
C LYS A 499 -20.35 19.06 -11.80
N ASP A 500 -21.29 18.85 -12.72
CA ASP A 500 -22.32 19.84 -13.04
C ASP A 500 -23.21 20.14 -11.83
N ARG A 501 -23.50 19.10 -11.03
CA ARG A 501 -24.27 19.28 -9.81
C ARG A 501 -23.54 20.14 -8.79
N PHE A 502 -22.25 19.93 -8.58
CA PHE A 502 -21.46 20.75 -7.67
C PHE A 502 -21.29 22.18 -8.18
N LEU A 503 -21.04 22.39 -9.46
CA LEU A 503 -20.99 23.73 -10.06
C LEU A 503 -22.33 24.47 -9.83
N HIS A 504 -23.46 23.79 -10.03
CA HIS A 504 -24.79 24.38 -9.76
C HIS A 504 -24.96 24.74 -8.28
N LEU A 505 -24.56 23.88 -7.34
CA LEU A 505 -24.68 24.16 -5.90
C LEU A 505 -23.79 25.34 -5.46
N ILE A 506 -22.56 25.43 -6.01
CA ILE A 506 -21.66 26.56 -5.76
C ILE A 506 -22.27 27.87 -6.28
N ALA A 507 -22.82 27.83 -7.49
CA ALA A 507 -23.49 28.99 -8.08
C ALA A 507 -24.73 29.46 -7.27
N MET A 508 -25.49 28.53 -6.68
CA MET A 508 -26.60 28.86 -5.77
C MET A 508 -26.11 29.62 -4.54
N GLU A 509 -25.02 29.17 -3.89
CA GLU A 509 -24.46 29.88 -2.73
C GLU A 509 -23.88 31.25 -3.13
N GLU A 510 -23.29 31.38 -4.31
CA GLU A 510 -22.82 32.64 -4.85
C GLU A 510 -24.00 33.63 -5.04
N GLU A 511 -25.14 33.18 -5.57
CA GLU A 511 -26.35 33.97 -5.70
C GLU A 511 -26.95 34.40 -4.35
N HIS A 512 -26.93 33.52 -3.33
CA HIS A 512 -27.34 33.86 -1.97
C HIS A 512 -26.48 35.00 -1.41
N ALA A 513 -25.15 34.91 -1.56
CA ALA A 513 -24.23 35.95 -1.10
C ALA A 513 -24.48 37.29 -1.82
N LYS A 514 -24.65 37.30 -3.15
CA LYS A 514 -24.98 38.49 -3.96
C LYS A 514 -26.28 39.16 -3.52
N LYS A 515 -27.23 38.39 -3.00
CA LYS A 515 -28.49 38.89 -2.44
C LYS A 515 -28.38 39.31 -0.98
N GLY A 516 -27.16 39.30 -0.39
CA GLY A 516 -26.93 39.64 1.02
C GLY A 516 -27.45 38.58 2.00
N GLN A 517 -27.75 37.38 1.52
CA GLN A 517 -28.16 36.25 2.35
C GLN A 517 -26.92 35.52 2.92
N LYS A 518 -27.13 34.77 4.00
CA LYS A 518 -26.06 33.91 4.56
C LYS A 518 -25.72 32.78 3.57
N ALA A 519 -24.48 32.74 3.14
CA ALA A 519 -23.96 31.74 2.22
C ALA A 519 -22.72 31.07 2.78
N HIS A 520 -22.66 29.72 2.76
CA HIS A 520 -21.58 28.98 3.35
C HIS A 520 -21.40 27.63 2.65
N ILE A 521 -20.17 27.32 2.22
CA ILE A 521 -19.77 26.04 1.65
C ILE A 521 -18.78 25.36 2.61
N ILE A 522 -19.06 24.11 2.98
CA ILE A 522 -18.12 23.25 3.71
C ILE A 522 -17.88 22.00 2.85
N ALA A 523 -16.64 21.75 2.48
CA ALA A 523 -16.30 20.61 1.65
C ALA A 523 -15.11 19.83 2.20
N LYS A 524 -15.29 18.50 2.35
CA LYS A 524 -14.23 17.56 2.71
C LYS A 524 -14.03 16.55 1.58
N MET A 525 -12.80 16.44 1.06
CA MET A 525 -12.50 15.58 -0.07
C MET A 525 -11.04 15.15 -0.10
N ASN A 526 -10.79 14.09 -0.87
CA ASN A 526 -9.43 13.75 -1.31
C ASN A 526 -9.19 14.46 -2.64
N SER A 527 -8.18 15.30 -2.70
CA SER A 527 -7.78 16.08 -3.88
C SER A 527 -8.84 17.08 -4.37
N LEU A 528 -8.43 18.29 -4.57
CA LEU A 528 -9.22 19.33 -5.25
C LEU A 528 -8.42 19.80 -6.46
N CYS A 529 -8.62 19.14 -7.61
CA CYS A 529 -7.82 19.32 -8.81
C CYS A 529 -8.62 19.66 -10.07
N ASP A 530 -9.97 19.69 -9.98
CA ASP A 530 -10.80 20.10 -11.13
C ASP A 530 -10.74 21.62 -11.31
N ARG A 531 -10.31 22.06 -12.51
CA ARG A 531 -10.11 23.47 -12.83
C ARG A 531 -11.38 24.30 -12.69
N ASP A 532 -12.52 23.76 -13.14
CA ASP A 532 -13.77 24.51 -13.16
C ASP A 532 -14.37 24.64 -11.76
N ILE A 533 -14.25 23.60 -10.94
CA ILE A 533 -14.65 23.63 -9.52
C ILE A 533 -13.78 24.64 -8.75
N ILE A 534 -12.47 24.65 -8.97
CA ILE A 534 -11.56 25.62 -8.32
C ILE A 534 -11.94 27.04 -8.71
N ALA A 535 -12.16 27.31 -10.00
CA ALA A 535 -12.56 28.62 -10.49
C ALA A 535 -13.91 29.06 -9.92
N ALA A 536 -14.89 28.16 -9.85
CA ALA A 536 -16.20 28.44 -9.26
C ALA A 536 -16.11 28.77 -7.76
N LEU A 537 -15.27 28.07 -6.99
CA LEU A 537 -15.03 28.36 -5.58
C LEU A 537 -14.38 29.74 -5.38
N TYR A 538 -13.42 30.13 -6.25
CA TYR A 538 -12.85 31.49 -6.22
C TYR A 538 -13.91 32.56 -6.52
N SER A 539 -14.77 32.34 -7.53
CA SER A 539 -15.87 33.25 -7.85
C SER A 539 -16.83 33.41 -6.66
N ALA A 540 -17.26 32.31 -6.06
CA ALA A 540 -18.13 32.31 -4.90
C ALA A 540 -17.49 33.04 -3.70
N SER A 541 -16.19 32.82 -3.44
CA SER A 541 -15.45 33.53 -2.39
C SER A 541 -15.40 35.03 -2.64
N ALA A 542 -15.14 35.45 -3.89
CA ALA A 542 -15.15 36.86 -4.28
C ALA A 542 -16.52 37.52 -4.11
N ALA A 543 -17.61 36.76 -4.26
CA ALA A 543 -18.97 37.20 -4.02
C ALA A 543 -19.37 37.27 -2.52
N GLY A 544 -18.51 36.81 -1.61
CA GLY A 544 -18.72 36.88 -0.16
C GLY A 544 -19.21 35.56 0.47
N VAL A 545 -19.19 34.44 -0.24
CA VAL A 545 -19.49 33.12 0.33
C VAL A 545 -18.36 32.71 1.29
N LYS A 546 -18.72 32.29 2.51
CA LYS A 546 -17.79 31.66 3.43
C LYS A 546 -17.49 30.25 2.93
N ILE A 547 -16.18 29.91 2.78
CA ILE A 547 -15.77 28.60 2.25
C ILE A 547 -14.77 27.96 3.20
N ASP A 548 -15.10 26.78 3.72
CA ASP A 548 -14.24 25.94 4.57
C ASP A 548 -13.91 24.65 3.82
N LEU A 549 -12.62 24.42 3.53
CA LEU A 549 -12.13 23.27 2.78
C LEU A 549 -11.27 22.37 3.67
N ILE A 550 -11.58 21.08 3.69
CA ILE A 550 -10.79 20.03 4.36
C ILE A 550 -10.30 19.07 3.28
N ILE A 551 -9.06 19.25 2.85
CA ILE A 551 -8.51 18.54 1.69
C ILE A 551 -7.33 17.68 2.11
N ARG A 552 -7.30 16.44 1.61
CA ARG A 552 -6.20 15.50 1.76
C ARG A 552 -5.58 15.21 0.39
N GLY A 553 -4.26 15.38 0.26
CA GLY A 553 -3.49 15.13 -0.96
C GLY A 553 -3.22 16.37 -1.76
#